data_c0873f9f2d5162c64128445728aba196
#
_entry.id   c0873f9f2d5162c64128445728aba196
#
_cell.length_a   1.000
_cell.length_b   1.000
_cell.length_c   1.000
_cell.angle_alpha   90.00
_cell.angle_beta   90.00
_cell.angle_gamma   90.00
#
_symmetry.space_group_name_H-M   'P 1'
#
loop_
_entity.id
_entity.type
_entity.pdbx_description
1 polymer ?
#
loop_
_entity_poly.entity_id
_entity_poly.type
_entity_poly.pdbx_seq_one_letter_code
_entity_poly.pdbx_strand_id
1 'polypeptide(L)'
;MIATDYLFSYFQPPIAPVKDGQGRTLTPANLKPQASVSLAQVCQLITRNEELRRLTLQVRQSSDLSLAKRTLLPFITPFGTFSHRRCDTLLAFSGLLPIDVDKLESEDEAEHVKQALFGDPYLDARLVFTSPSGKGVKAFIPWPSASLTEKDNPANAASLFAAQAMEYVRRMYDTHPDERLRGVDVSGKDVVRACFLCHDPEALSGIRY
;
A
#
# COMPACT_ATOMS: atom_id res chain seq x y z
N MET A 1 -26.94 -0.05 -4.27
CA MET A 1 -25.78 -0.25 -3.37
C MET A 1 -25.10 1.11 -3.24
N ILE A 2 -25.03 1.66 -2.03
CA ILE A 2 -24.27 2.89 -1.75
C ILE A 2 -22.81 2.52 -1.98
N ALA A 3 -22.15 3.24 -2.89
CA ALA A 3 -20.70 3.07 -3.10
C ALA A 3 -20.01 3.35 -1.76
N THR A 4 -19.38 2.33 -1.18
CA THR A 4 -18.61 2.50 0.04
C THR A 4 -17.38 3.30 -0.33
N ASP A 5 -17.33 4.56 0.08
CA ASP A 5 -16.16 5.42 -0.11
C ASP A 5 -15.04 4.90 0.81
N TYR A 6 -14.13 4.07 0.27
CA TYR A 6 -12.93 3.66 0.97
C TYR A 6 -12.03 4.89 1.15
N LEU A 7 -11.82 5.32 2.40
CA LEU A 7 -11.07 6.52 2.73
C LEU A 7 -9.74 6.19 3.41
N PHE A 8 -8.70 6.90 3.04
CA PHE A 8 -7.34 6.75 3.54
C PHE A 8 -6.77 8.08 4.00
N SER A 9 -5.90 8.08 5.00
CA SER A 9 -5.07 9.24 5.27
C SER A 9 -3.96 9.37 4.23
N TYR A 10 -3.79 10.57 3.68
CA TYR A 10 -2.78 10.90 2.68
C TYR A 10 -1.68 11.76 3.30
N PHE A 11 -0.43 11.42 3.00
CA PHE A 11 0.77 12.07 3.53
C PHE A 11 1.73 12.45 2.40
N GLN A 12 2.36 13.61 2.55
CA GLN A 12 3.53 13.97 1.74
C GLN A 12 4.81 13.41 2.38
N PRO A 13 5.87 13.19 1.60
CA PRO A 13 7.16 12.79 2.14
C PRO A 13 7.77 13.92 3.03
N PRO A 14 8.78 13.59 3.86
CA PRO A 14 9.37 12.28 4.06
C PRO A 14 8.62 11.45 5.11
N ILE A 15 8.61 10.12 4.92
CA ILE A 15 7.98 9.18 5.87
C ILE A 15 8.78 9.01 7.17
N ALA A 16 10.09 9.25 7.12
CA ALA A 16 11.03 9.18 8.25
C ALA A 16 11.94 10.40 8.24
N PRO A 17 12.52 10.79 9.38
CA PRO A 17 13.43 11.94 9.42
C PRO A 17 14.59 11.79 8.43
N VAL A 18 14.85 12.82 7.65
CA VAL A 18 16.06 12.92 6.82
C VAL A 18 17.19 13.47 7.69
N LYS A 19 18.31 12.78 7.74
CA LYS A 19 19.46 13.12 8.58
C LYS A 19 20.68 13.44 7.72
N ASP A 20 21.55 14.31 8.23
CA ASP A 20 22.88 14.56 7.65
C ASP A 20 23.87 13.42 8.01
N GLY A 21 25.09 13.51 7.47
CA GLY A 21 26.17 12.54 7.75
C GLY A 21 26.62 12.50 9.23
N GLN A 22 26.16 13.44 10.06
CA GLN A 22 26.42 13.52 11.51
C GLN A 22 25.22 13.06 12.35
N GLY A 23 24.13 12.56 11.71
CA GLY A 23 22.93 12.08 12.38
C GLY A 23 21.96 13.17 12.82
N ARG A 24 22.19 14.46 12.50
CA ARG A 24 21.27 15.56 12.81
C ARG A 24 20.09 15.56 11.84
N THR A 25 18.89 15.79 12.36
CA THR A 25 17.67 15.85 11.54
C THR A 25 17.65 17.13 10.72
N LEU A 26 17.70 16.99 9.39
CA LEU A 26 17.50 18.06 8.42
C LEU A 26 16.02 18.32 8.13
N THR A 27 15.27 17.25 7.97
CA THR A 27 13.81 17.30 7.72
C THR A 27 13.10 16.29 8.63
N PRO A 28 12.11 16.71 9.44
CA PRO A 28 11.35 15.79 10.27
C PRO A 28 10.44 14.91 9.41
N ALA A 29 10.05 13.76 9.96
CA ALA A 29 9.03 12.90 9.35
C ALA A 29 7.66 13.57 9.34
N ASN A 30 6.90 13.38 8.26
CA ASN A 30 5.50 13.75 8.22
C ASN A 30 4.63 12.69 8.90
N LEU A 31 4.15 13.00 10.10
CA LEU A 31 3.30 12.13 10.90
C LEU A 31 1.82 12.57 10.86
N LYS A 32 1.53 13.78 10.41
CA LYS A 32 0.17 14.30 10.32
C LYS A 32 -0.33 14.20 8.87
N PRO A 33 -1.51 13.59 8.63
CA PRO A 33 -2.07 13.53 7.28
C PRO A 33 -2.45 14.93 6.81
N GLN A 34 -2.28 15.17 5.51
CA GLN A 34 -2.66 16.42 4.87
C GLN A 34 -4.09 16.41 4.36
N ALA A 35 -4.59 15.21 4.05
CA ALA A 35 -5.95 15.02 3.55
C ALA A 35 -6.43 13.61 3.83
N SER A 36 -7.75 13.43 3.77
CA SER A 36 -8.38 12.13 3.51
C SER A 36 -8.66 12.03 2.02
N VAL A 37 -8.31 10.89 1.42
CA VAL A 37 -8.51 10.62 -0.02
C VAL A 37 -9.29 9.34 -0.20
N SER A 38 -10.17 9.32 -1.20
CA SER A 38 -10.92 8.12 -1.58
C SER A 38 -10.10 7.19 -2.45
N LEU A 39 -10.52 5.91 -2.55
CA LEU A 39 -9.92 4.95 -3.47
C LEU A 39 -9.92 5.45 -4.92
N ALA A 40 -11.00 6.13 -5.35
CA ALA A 40 -11.09 6.72 -6.68
C ALA A 40 -10.03 7.83 -6.89
N GLN A 41 -9.82 8.69 -5.90
CA GLN A 41 -8.75 9.70 -5.96
C GLN A 41 -7.36 9.07 -5.97
N VAL A 42 -7.13 8.01 -5.19
CA VAL A 42 -5.87 7.26 -5.24
C VAL A 42 -5.64 6.66 -6.62
N CYS A 43 -6.68 6.05 -7.21
CA CYS A 43 -6.61 5.51 -8.57
C CYS A 43 -6.24 6.59 -9.60
N GLN A 44 -6.88 7.77 -9.55
CA GLN A 44 -6.56 8.91 -10.42
C GLN A 44 -5.13 9.41 -10.23
N LEU A 45 -4.66 9.51 -8.99
CA LEU A 45 -3.27 9.89 -8.69
C LEU A 45 -2.28 8.90 -9.32
N ILE A 46 -2.49 7.61 -9.12
CA ILE A 46 -1.60 6.56 -9.64
C ILE A 46 -1.58 6.55 -11.17
N THR A 47 -2.75 6.69 -11.82
CA THR A 47 -2.85 6.50 -13.27
C THR A 47 -2.58 7.75 -14.09
N ARG A 48 -2.79 8.96 -13.54
CA ARG A 48 -2.85 10.20 -14.36
C ARG A 48 -2.00 11.35 -13.87
N ASN A 49 -1.43 11.27 -12.65
CA ASN A 49 -0.72 12.41 -12.10
C ASN A 49 0.71 12.51 -12.64
N GLU A 50 1.01 13.57 -13.40
CA GLU A 50 2.31 13.79 -14.05
C GLU A 50 3.44 14.03 -13.05
N GLU A 51 3.17 14.69 -11.93
CA GLU A 51 4.19 14.87 -10.89
C GLU A 51 4.54 13.53 -10.24
N LEU A 52 3.54 12.69 -9.95
CA LEU A 52 3.79 11.36 -9.42
C LEU A 52 4.56 10.49 -10.43
N ARG A 53 4.29 10.66 -11.75
CA ARG A 53 5.06 10.01 -12.82
C ARG A 53 6.54 10.43 -12.77
N ARG A 54 6.80 11.72 -12.70
CA ARG A 54 8.15 12.27 -12.61
C ARG A 54 8.90 11.73 -11.38
N LEU A 55 8.25 11.76 -10.21
CA LEU A 55 8.83 11.27 -8.95
C LEU A 55 9.09 9.76 -9.01
N THR A 56 8.19 8.97 -9.60
CA THR A 56 8.35 7.52 -9.77
C THR A 56 9.57 7.20 -10.63
N LEU A 57 9.75 7.92 -11.75
CA LEU A 57 10.93 7.76 -12.61
C LEU A 57 12.22 8.12 -11.86
N GLN A 58 12.22 9.21 -11.10
CA GLN A 58 13.36 9.61 -10.28
C GLN A 58 13.72 8.56 -9.23
N VAL A 59 12.72 7.93 -8.59
CA VAL A 59 12.94 6.83 -7.65
C VAL A 59 13.55 5.62 -8.34
N ARG A 60 13.04 5.21 -9.50
CA ARG A 60 13.55 4.04 -10.26
C ARG A 60 14.98 4.24 -10.77
N GLN A 61 15.38 5.48 -11.03
CA GLN A 61 16.73 5.84 -11.46
C GLN A 61 17.72 6.06 -10.31
N SER A 62 17.24 6.06 -9.06
CA SER A 62 18.09 6.31 -7.90
C SER A 62 19.01 5.12 -7.59
N SER A 63 20.26 5.40 -7.22
CA SER A 63 21.20 4.40 -6.68
C SER A 63 20.76 3.86 -5.30
N ASP A 64 19.99 4.65 -4.52
CA ASP A 64 19.36 4.21 -3.27
C ASP A 64 17.83 4.36 -3.40
N LEU A 65 17.21 3.32 -3.95
CA LEU A 65 15.76 3.23 -4.15
C LEU A 65 15.01 3.34 -2.82
N SER A 66 15.54 2.78 -1.74
CA SER A 66 14.91 2.83 -0.42
C SER A 66 14.85 4.24 0.13
N LEU A 67 15.94 4.98 0.06
CA LEU A 67 16.00 6.39 0.47
C LEU A 67 15.10 7.24 -0.43
N ALA A 68 15.21 7.09 -1.74
CA ALA A 68 14.46 7.87 -2.72
C ALA A 68 12.94 7.73 -2.52
N LYS A 69 12.41 6.51 -2.39
CA LYS A 69 10.97 6.34 -2.16
C LYS A 69 10.51 6.95 -0.83
N ARG A 70 11.32 6.88 0.23
CA ARG A 70 10.98 7.45 1.55
C ARG A 70 11.01 8.97 1.60
N THR A 71 11.76 9.60 0.71
CA THR A 71 11.98 11.05 0.69
C THR A 71 11.22 11.77 -0.42
N LEU A 72 10.79 11.05 -1.46
CA LEU A 72 10.18 11.67 -2.65
C LEU A 72 8.71 11.29 -2.83
N LEU A 73 8.29 10.06 -2.47
CA LEU A 73 6.94 9.61 -2.80
C LEU A 73 5.93 9.94 -1.71
N PRO A 74 4.74 10.40 -2.10
CA PRO A 74 3.61 10.47 -1.18
C PRO A 74 3.15 9.05 -0.81
N PHE A 75 2.44 8.94 0.32
CA PHE A 75 1.97 7.67 0.81
C PHE A 75 0.61 7.79 1.49
N ILE A 76 -0.08 6.67 1.61
CA ILE A 76 -1.34 6.55 2.33
C ILE A 76 -1.23 5.50 3.44
N THR A 77 -2.21 5.49 4.34
CA THR A 77 -2.46 4.40 5.29
C THR A 77 -3.66 3.59 4.81
N PRO A 78 -3.46 2.42 4.15
CA PRO A 78 -4.56 1.70 3.49
C PRO A 78 -5.64 1.20 4.44
N PHE A 79 -5.31 0.91 5.69
CA PHE A 79 -6.28 0.44 6.69
C PHE A 79 -7.34 1.48 7.06
N GLY A 80 -7.07 2.77 6.87
CA GLY A 80 -8.05 3.79 7.23
C GLY A 80 -7.51 5.19 7.35
N THR A 81 -8.30 6.03 8.02
CA THR A 81 -7.98 7.41 8.33
C THR A 81 -7.51 7.57 9.77
N PHE A 82 -6.52 8.45 9.97
CA PHE A 82 -5.86 8.69 11.25
C PHE A 82 -5.69 10.19 11.46
N SER A 83 -5.72 10.67 12.71
CA SER A 83 -5.33 12.06 13.03
C SER A 83 -3.81 12.25 13.02
N HIS A 84 -3.05 11.19 13.31
CA HIS A 84 -1.60 11.08 13.19
C HIS A 84 -1.25 9.66 12.75
N ARG A 85 -0.06 9.42 12.21
CA ARG A 85 0.39 8.07 11.84
C ARG A 85 0.83 7.27 13.08
N ARG A 86 -0.15 6.90 13.91
CA ARG A 86 -0.01 6.11 15.15
C ARG A 86 -1.23 5.22 15.31
N CYS A 87 -1.06 4.01 15.86
CA CYS A 87 -2.14 3.02 16.02
C CYS A 87 -3.31 3.52 16.89
N ASP A 88 -2.99 4.31 17.91
CA ASP A 88 -3.97 4.86 18.87
C ASP A 88 -4.76 6.08 18.36
N THR A 89 -4.53 6.50 17.12
CA THR A 89 -5.16 7.69 16.52
C THR A 89 -6.02 7.37 15.31
N LEU A 90 -6.43 6.12 15.16
CA LEU A 90 -7.37 5.69 14.13
C LEU A 90 -8.71 6.42 14.30
N LEU A 91 -9.19 7.01 13.20
CA LEU A 91 -10.48 7.69 13.13
C LEU A 91 -11.56 6.78 12.54
N ALA A 92 -11.23 6.10 11.44
CA ALA A 92 -12.13 5.15 10.79
C ALA A 92 -11.34 4.13 9.96
N PHE A 93 -11.80 2.88 9.93
CA PHE A 93 -11.28 1.88 9.00
C PHE A 93 -11.77 2.17 7.58
N SER A 94 -10.90 1.91 6.60
CA SER A 94 -11.25 2.01 5.18
C SER A 94 -12.14 0.87 4.71
N GLY A 95 -12.08 -0.28 5.35
CA GLY A 95 -12.66 -1.54 4.84
C GLY A 95 -11.76 -2.27 3.85
N LEU A 96 -10.52 -1.81 3.63
CA LEU A 96 -9.54 -2.44 2.77
C LEU A 96 -8.27 -2.82 3.52
N LEU A 97 -7.61 -3.87 3.04
CA LEU A 97 -6.30 -4.33 3.50
C LEU A 97 -5.28 -4.25 2.37
N PRO A 98 -4.04 -3.85 2.65
CA PRO A 98 -2.96 -3.90 1.68
C PRO A 98 -2.34 -5.30 1.63
N ILE A 99 -2.12 -5.79 0.41
CA ILE A 99 -1.21 -6.90 0.11
C ILE A 99 -0.01 -6.30 -0.62
N ASP A 100 1.18 -6.71 -0.27
CA ASP A 100 2.43 -6.23 -0.86
C ASP A 100 3.27 -7.45 -1.28
N VAL A 101 3.50 -7.60 -2.59
CA VAL A 101 4.35 -8.64 -3.17
C VAL A 101 5.58 -7.95 -3.74
N ASP A 102 6.72 -8.18 -3.13
CA ASP A 102 7.99 -7.55 -3.47
C ASP A 102 8.98 -8.56 -4.10
N LYS A 103 10.11 -8.07 -4.59
CA LYS A 103 11.27 -8.86 -5.05
C LYS A 103 10.95 -9.80 -6.21
N LEU A 104 10.05 -9.42 -7.09
CA LEU A 104 9.82 -10.12 -8.35
C LEU A 104 11.05 -9.96 -9.26
N GLU A 105 11.30 -10.92 -10.12
CA GLU A 105 12.52 -10.97 -10.94
C GLU A 105 12.53 -9.88 -12.02
N SER A 106 11.35 -9.59 -12.58
CA SER A 106 11.18 -8.66 -13.70
C SER A 106 9.92 -7.82 -13.59
N GLU A 107 9.80 -6.81 -14.46
CA GLU A 107 8.58 -6.03 -14.63
C GLU A 107 7.47 -6.87 -15.29
N ASP A 108 7.82 -7.81 -16.18
CA ASP A 108 6.87 -8.74 -16.80
C ASP A 108 6.25 -9.68 -15.77
N GLU A 109 7.05 -10.17 -14.82
CA GLU A 109 6.54 -10.97 -13.70
C GLU A 109 5.63 -10.13 -12.81
N ALA A 110 5.97 -8.88 -12.54
CA ALA A 110 5.12 -7.98 -11.77
C ALA A 110 3.77 -7.75 -12.48
N GLU A 111 3.76 -7.59 -13.81
CA GLU A 111 2.52 -7.49 -14.59
C GLU A 111 1.69 -8.77 -14.50
N HIS A 112 2.31 -9.95 -14.61
CA HIS A 112 1.64 -11.25 -14.46
C HIS A 112 0.98 -11.39 -13.08
N VAL A 113 1.72 -11.09 -12.01
CA VAL A 113 1.21 -11.14 -10.63
C VAL A 113 0.09 -10.11 -10.42
N LYS A 114 0.21 -8.91 -11.00
CA LYS A 114 -0.83 -7.87 -10.96
C LYS A 114 -2.15 -8.37 -11.55
N GLN A 115 -2.12 -8.96 -12.74
CA GLN A 115 -3.30 -9.54 -13.40
C GLN A 115 -3.89 -10.71 -12.60
N ALA A 116 -3.04 -11.60 -12.08
CA ALA A 116 -3.45 -12.75 -11.29
C ALA A 116 -4.15 -12.32 -9.98
N LEU A 117 -3.59 -11.37 -9.23
CA LEU A 117 -4.20 -10.86 -8.00
C LEU A 117 -5.53 -10.14 -8.26
N PHE A 118 -5.62 -9.41 -9.38
CA PHE A 118 -6.86 -8.71 -9.72
C PHE A 118 -7.95 -9.67 -10.19
N GLY A 119 -7.59 -10.73 -10.91
CA GLY A 119 -8.50 -11.76 -11.39
C GLY A 119 -8.91 -12.80 -10.34
N ASP A 120 -8.29 -12.80 -9.16
CA ASP A 120 -8.58 -13.78 -8.11
C ASP A 120 -9.94 -13.50 -7.45
N PRO A 121 -10.90 -14.42 -7.58
CA PRO A 121 -12.25 -14.23 -7.05
C PRO A 121 -12.35 -14.24 -5.53
N TYR A 122 -11.35 -14.81 -4.83
CA TYR A 122 -11.31 -14.86 -3.36
C TYR A 122 -10.75 -13.57 -2.75
N LEU A 123 -9.86 -12.89 -3.49
CA LEU A 123 -9.30 -11.62 -3.04
C LEU A 123 -10.23 -10.44 -3.30
N ASP A 124 -11.03 -10.49 -4.39
CA ASP A 124 -11.94 -9.42 -4.81
C ASP A 124 -11.26 -8.04 -4.80
N ALA A 125 -10.04 -7.96 -5.33
CA ALA A 125 -9.18 -6.80 -5.24
C ALA A 125 -9.83 -5.54 -5.84
N ARG A 126 -9.81 -4.43 -5.10
CA ARG A 126 -10.41 -3.15 -5.51
C ARG A 126 -9.43 -2.26 -6.28
N LEU A 127 -8.16 -2.42 -6.03
CA LEU A 127 -7.08 -1.75 -6.73
C LEU A 127 -5.84 -2.63 -6.69
N VAL A 128 -5.19 -2.83 -7.84
CA VAL A 128 -3.90 -3.50 -7.93
C VAL A 128 -2.97 -2.67 -8.82
N PHE A 129 -1.76 -2.41 -8.37
CA PHE A 129 -0.80 -1.59 -9.09
C PHE A 129 0.64 -2.01 -8.83
N THR A 130 1.50 -1.68 -9.77
CA THR A 130 2.95 -1.96 -9.69
C THR A 130 3.60 -1.09 -8.60
N SER A 131 4.50 -1.67 -7.83
CA SER A 131 5.21 -0.98 -6.74
C SER A 131 6.22 0.07 -7.25
N PRO A 132 6.72 0.97 -6.38
CA PRO A 132 7.68 1.99 -6.79
C PRO A 132 8.95 1.46 -7.47
N SER A 133 9.38 0.25 -7.14
CA SER A 133 10.56 -0.38 -7.75
C SER A 133 10.34 -0.88 -9.18
N GLY A 134 9.09 -1.03 -9.62
CA GLY A 134 8.73 -1.75 -10.84
C GLY A 134 8.73 -3.28 -10.71
N LYS A 135 9.32 -3.80 -9.63
CA LYS A 135 9.49 -5.24 -9.38
C LYS A 135 8.72 -5.71 -8.15
N GLY A 136 7.49 -5.31 -8.06
CA GLY A 136 6.56 -5.72 -7.02
C GLY A 136 5.15 -5.22 -7.32
N VAL A 137 4.17 -5.73 -6.60
CA VAL A 137 2.75 -5.45 -6.81
C VAL A 137 2.10 -5.12 -5.47
N LYS A 138 1.20 -4.17 -5.49
CA LYS A 138 0.38 -3.79 -4.35
C LYS A 138 -1.08 -4.00 -4.69
N ALA A 139 -1.81 -4.66 -3.79
CA ALA A 139 -3.24 -4.88 -3.95
C ALA A 139 -4.00 -4.40 -2.71
N PHE A 140 -5.18 -3.83 -2.91
CA PHE A 140 -6.11 -3.48 -1.86
C PHE A 140 -7.33 -4.39 -1.95
N ILE A 141 -7.53 -5.21 -0.92
CA ILE A 141 -8.60 -6.20 -0.85
C ILE A 141 -9.60 -5.86 0.24
N PRO A 142 -10.90 -6.10 0.05
CA PRO A 142 -11.90 -5.87 1.09
C PRO A 142 -11.73 -6.84 2.27
N TRP A 143 -12.07 -6.39 3.46
CA TRP A 143 -12.14 -7.22 4.64
C TRP A 143 -13.46 -7.01 5.38
N PRO A 144 -13.99 -8.03 6.04
CA PRO A 144 -15.33 -7.99 6.62
C PRO A 144 -15.37 -7.24 7.96
N SER A 145 -15.03 -5.94 7.95
CA SER A 145 -15.06 -5.09 9.16
C SER A 145 -16.46 -5.00 9.80
N ALA A 146 -17.51 -5.17 8.99
CA ALA A 146 -18.90 -5.17 9.46
C ALA A 146 -19.24 -6.40 10.35
N SER A 147 -18.43 -7.45 10.36
CA SER A 147 -18.63 -8.62 11.21
C SER A 147 -18.04 -8.48 12.61
N LEU A 148 -17.34 -7.37 12.90
CA LEU A 148 -16.77 -7.09 14.21
C LEU A 148 -17.87 -6.78 15.22
N THR A 149 -17.73 -7.35 16.41
CA THR A 149 -18.59 -7.04 17.57
C THR A 149 -17.94 -5.97 18.43
N GLU A 150 -18.69 -5.36 19.36
CA GLU A 150 -18.16 -4.38 20.31
C GLU A 150 -17.02 -4.93 21.22
N LYS A 151 -16.90 -6.26 21.33
CA LYS A 151 -15.86 -6.93 22.14
C LYS A 151 -14.57 -7.16 21.37
N ASP A 152 -14.59 -7.02 20.04
CA ASP A 152 -13.41 -7.23 19.22
C ASP A 152 -12.52 -5.99 19.26
N ASN A 153 -11.20 -6.21 19.33
CA ASN A 153 -10.26 -5.15 19.04
C ASN A 153 -10.09 -5.07 17.53
N PRO A 154 -10.59 -4.00 16.88
CA PRO A 154 -10.61 -3.94 15.42
C PRO A 154 -9.23 -4.00 14.78
N ALA A 155 -8.21 -3.42 15.42
CA ALA A 155 -6.84 -3.45 14.91
C ALA A 155 -6.26 -4.88 14.93
N ASN A 156 -6.54 -5.65 15.99
CA ASN A 156 -6.12 -7.05 16.08
C ASN A 156 -6.84 -7.92 15.06
N ALA A 157 -8.15 -7.73 14.89
CA ALA A 157 -8.94 -8.46 13.89
C ALA A 157 -8.46 -8.16 12.47
N ALA A 158 -8.21 -6.89 12.13
CA ALA A 158 -7.65 -6.48 10.85
C ALA A 158 -6.26 -7.09 10.61
N SER A 159 -5.38 -7.09 11.61
CA SER A 159 -4.04 -7.69 11.52
C SER A 159 -4.12 -9.21 11.30
N LEU A 160 -5.04 -9.90 11.98
CA LEU A 160 -5.23 -11.33 11.82
C LEU A 160 -5.75 -11.68 10.42
N PHE A 161 -6.75 -10.95 9.94
CA PHE A 161 -7.29 -11.15 8.59
C PHE A 161 -6.24 -10.84 7.53
N ALA A 162 -5.46 -9.77 7.69
CA ALA A 162 -4.35 -9.44 6.80
C ALA A 162 -3.31 -10.58 6.75
N ALA A 163 -2.96 -11.16 7.89
CA ALA A 163 -2.04 -12.29 7.95
C ALA A 163 -2.58 -13.52 7.20
N GLN A 164 -3.87 -13.80 7.31
CA GLN A 164 -4.52 -14.90 6.59
C GLN A 164 -4.55 -14.65 5.06
N ALA A 165 -4.89 -13.43 4.64
CA ALA A 165 -4.89 -13.05 3.23
C ALA A 165 -3.48 -13.10 2.62
N MET A 166 -2.47 -12.65 3.36
CA MET A 166 -1.06 -12.73 2.94
C MET A 166 -0.58 -14.17 2.82
N GLU A 167 -0.97 -15.04 3.75
CA GLU A 167 -0.64 -16.47 3.67
C GLU A 167 -1.31 -17.14 2.47
N TYR A 168 -2.56 -16.77 2.16
CA TYR A 168 -3.22 -17.22 0.94
C TYR A 168 -2.45 -16.81 -0.30
N VAL A 169 -2.13 -15.51 -0.45
CA VAL A 169 -1.38 -14.98 -1.59
C VAL A 169 -0.02 -15.66 -1.71
N ARG A 170 0.67 -15.86 -0.58
CA ARG A 170 1.96 -16.56 -0.54
C ARG A 170 1.85 -17.98 -1.09
N ARG A 171 0.82 -18.73 -0.75
CA ARG A 171 0.62 -20.10 -1.22
C ARG A 171 0.24 -20.17 -2.70
N MET A 172 -0.53 -19.20 -3.18
CA MET A 172 -1.07 -19.22 -4.54
C MET A 172 -0.12 -18.61 -5.57
N TYR A 173 0.64 -17.59 -5.20
CA TYR A 173 1.37 -16.74 -6.16
C TYR A 173 2.87 -16.63 -5.88
N ASP A 174 3.34 -17.01 -4.71
CA ASP A 174 4.76 -16.95 -4.37
C ASP A 174 5.45 -18.25 -4.82
N THR A 175 5.99 -18.22 -6.01
CA THR A 175 6.62 -19.39 -6.65
C THR A 175 8.10 -19.52 -6.36
N HIS A 176 8.70 -18.57 -5.60
CA HIS A 176 10.14 -18.62 -5.36
C HIS A 176 10.53 -19.84 -4.51
N PRO A 177 11.51 -20.66 -4.96
CA PRO A 177 11.89 -21.89 -4.26
C PRO A 177 12.56 -21.62 -2.90
N ASP A 178 13.23 -20.48 -2.73
CA ASP A 178 13.84 -20.08 -1.45
C ASP A 178 12.86 -19.24 -0.63
N GLU A 179 12.41 -19.78 0.51
CA GLU A 179 11.48 -19.10 1.41
C GLU A 179 11.96 -17.73 1.89
N ARG A 180 13.29 -17.51 1.97
CA ARG A 180 13.86 -16.23 2.38
C ARG A 180 13.71 -15.13 1.31
N LEU A 181 13.46 -15.54 0.06
CA LEU A 181 13.30 -14.65 -1.09
C LEU A 181 11.83 -14.49 -1.51
N ARG A 182 10.90 -15.16 -0.81
CA ARG A 182 9.48 -15.00 -1.05
C ARG A 182 9.03 -13.57 -0.83
N GLY A 183 8.22 -13.08 -1.79
CA GLY A 183 7.96 -11.67 -1.95
C GLY A 183 6.83 -11.11 -1.09
N VAL A 184 5.95 -11.94 -0.50
CA VAL A 184 4.82 -11.44 0.28
C VAL A 184 5.28 -10.85 1.61
N ASP A 185 5.09 -9.54 1.77
CA ASP A 185 5.50 -8.81 2.97
C ASP A 185 4.49 -8.98 4.11
N VAL A 186 4.78 -9.92 5.00
CA VAL A 186 3.95 -10.21 6.20
C VAL A 186 3.89 -9.06 7.21
N SER A 187 4.76 -8.05 7.11
CA SER A 187 4.69 -6.86 7.99
C SER A 187 3.55 -5.92 7.61
N GLY A 188 2.89 -6.13 6.46
CA GLY A 188 1.70 -5.39 6.03
C GLY A 188 0.49 -5.48 6.96
N LYS A 189 0.52 -6.36 7.97
CA LYS A 189 -0.51 -6.46 9.03
C LYS A 189 -0.54 -5.26 10.01
N ASP A 190 0.46 -4.38 10.01
CA ASP A 190 0.45 -3.17 10.82
C ASP A 190 -0.55 -2.15 10.27
N VAL A 191 -1.56 -1.79 11.08
CA VAL A 191 -2.66 -0.90 10.67
C VAL A 191 -2.22 0.52 10.29
N VAL A 192 -1.07 0.99 10.77
CA VAL A 192 -0.48 2.29 10.39
C VAL A 192 0.59 2.20 9.31
N ARG A 193 0.73 0.99 8.72
CA ARG A 193 1.69 0.80 7.65
C ARG A 193 1.42 1.74 6.49
N ALA A 194 2.47 2.41 6.06
CA ALA A 194 2.39 3.28 4.90
C ALA A 194 2.50 2.47 3.61
N CYS A 195 1.65 2.82 2.65
CA CYS A 195 1.74 2.38 1.27
C CYS A 195 2.17 3.57 0.40
N PHE A 196 3.38 3.50 -0.15
CA PHE A 196 3.85 4.52 -1.09
C PHE A 196 3.04 4.47 -2.38
N LEU A 197 2.62 5.65 -2.85
CA LEU A 197 1.99 5.81 -4.15
C LEU A 197 3.08 6.03 -5.22
N CYS A 198 2.88 5.43 -6.37
CA CYS A 198 3.74 5.60 -7.54
C CYS A 198 2.89 5.59 -8.80
N HIS A 199 3.42 6.11 -9.89
CA HIS A 199 2.71 6.12 -11.17
C HIS A 199 2.69 4.73 -11.78
N ASP A 200 1.48 4.25 -12.07
CA ASP A 200 1.19 3.05 -12.84
C ASP A 200 -0.05 3.31 -13.70
N PRO A 201 0.10 3.69 -14.99
CA PRO A 201 -1.02 3.98 -15.87
C PRO A 201 -1.88 2.74 -16.15
N GLU A 202 -1.30 1.54 -15.98
CA GLU A 202 -1.96 0.25 -16.17
C GLU A 202 -2.47 -0.36 -14.84
N ALA A 203 -2.66 0.47 -13.81
CA ALA A 203 -3.25 0.00 -12.55
C ALA A 203 -4.66 -0.54 -12.77
N LEU A 204 -4.96 -1.69 -12.19
CA LEU A 204 -6.24 -2.36 -12.32
C LEU A 204 -7.18 -1.96 -11.18
N SER A 205 -8.39 -1.55 -11.52
CA SER A 205 -9.37 -1.07 -10.54
C SER A 205 -10.73 -1.73 -10.74
N GLY A 206 -11.28 -2.30 -9.67
CA GLY A 206 -12.64 -2.81 -9.59
C GLY A 206 -13.70 -1.73 -9.30
N ILE A 207 -13.33 -0.45 -9.31
CA ILE A 207 -14.26 0.65 -9.13
C ILE A 207 -15.13 0.76 -10.37
N ARG A 208 -16.43 0.47 -10.22
CA ARG A 208 -17.41 0.77 -11.28
C ARG A 208 -17.85 2.22 -11.08
N TYR A 209 -17.53 3.05 -12.06
CA TYR A 209 -17.98 4.43 -12.15
C TYR A 209 -19.44 4.49 -12.59
#